data_876e6f8e07c5637003111ac572fa331b
#
_entry.id   876e6f8e07c5637003111ac572fa331b
#
_cell.length_a   1.000
_cell.length_b   1.000
_cell.length_c   1.000
_cell.angle_alpha   90.00
_cell.angle_beta   90.00
_cell.angle_gamma   90.00
#
_symmetry.space_group_name_H-M   'P 1'
#
loop_
_entity.id
_entity.type
_entity.pdbx_description
1 polymer ?
#
loop_
_entity_poly.entity_id
_entity_poly.type
_entity_poly.pdbx_seq_one_letter_code
_entity_poly.pdbx_strand_id
1 'polypeptide(L)'
;SEDITALERLSSILAPFKFLTVILIFIKNVSALVLSFILSPILCLVPVLALTVNGWLIAFISVGVVQEKSIGFLLAAMLHHGIFELPALILGEAAALSFGTMVMLALFKKEGKKPILPLLKQNLKYLMLVVALLLPAAIIETYFTPLLLT
;
A
#
# COMPACT_ATOMS: atom_id res chain seq x y z
N SER A 1 20.46 -24.71 11.16
CA SER A 1 19.33 -25.31 10.44
C SER A 1 19.02 -24.44 9.21
N GLU A 2 18.51 -25.03 8.17
CA GLU A 2 18.23 -24.34 6.89
C GLU A 2 17.30 -23.14 7.05
N ASP A 3 16.36 -23.19 8.00
CA ASP A 3 15.43 -22.10 8.30
C ASP A 3 16.12 -20.83 8.83
N ILE A 4 17.17 -20.99 9.66
CA ILE A 4 17.92 -19.85 10.19
C ILE A 4 18.72 -19.18 9.06
N THR A 5 19.32 -19.97 8.17
CA THR A 5 20.07 -19.42 7.03
C THR A 5 19.14 -18.76 6.00
N ALA A 6 17.91 -19.23 5.84
CA ALA A 6 16.90 -18.58 5.00
C ALA A 6 16.43 -17.24 5.60
N LEU A 7 16.20 -17.18 6.92
CA LEU A 7 15.87 -15.94 7.63
C LEU A 7 17.00 -14.91 7.58
N GLU A 8 18.25 -15.34 7.76
CA GLU A 8 19.43 -14.48 7.65
C GLU A 8 19.58 -13.93 6.22
N ARG A 9 19.34 -14.73 5.19
CA ARG A 9 19.32 -14.28 3.79
C ARG A 9 18.21 -13.27 3.54
N LEU A 10 16.99 -13.52 4.02
CA LEU A 10 15.87 -12.58 3.91
C LEU A 10 16.17 -11.26 4.63
N SER A 11 16.72 -11.31 5.84
CA SER A 11 17.11 -10.11 6.59
C SER A 11 18.21 -9.32 5.87
N SER A 12 19.16 -10.02 5.23
CA SER A 12 20.22 -9.37 4.44
C SER A 12 19.71 -8.71 3.14
N ILE A 13 18.66 -9.27 2.55
CA ILE A 13 18.03 -8.71 1.35
C ILE A 13 17.20 -7.47 1.70
N LEU A 14 16.51 -7.50 2.85
CA LEU A 14 15.70 -6.40 3.36
C LEU A 14 16.50 -5.40 4.22
N ALA A 15 17.84 -5.50 4.20
CA ALA A 15 18.69 -4.61 4.96
C ALA A 15 18.46 -3.13 4.57
N PRO A 16 18.44 -2.19 5.53
CA PRO A 16 18.34 -0.78 5.24
C PRO A 16 19.49 -0.30 4.36
N PHE A 17 19.29 0.82 3.68
CA PHE A 17 20.26 1.45 2.76
C PHE A 17 20.63 0.64 1.51
N LYS A 18 19.87 -0.41 1.17
CA LYS A 18 20.08 -1.14 -0.07
C LYS A 18 19.06 -0.76 -1.13
N PHE A 19 19.53 -0.47 -2.34
CA PHE A 19 18.65 -0.17 -3.48
C PHE A 19 17.68 -1.32 -3.79
N LEU A 20 18.11 -2.55 -3.57
CA LEU A 20 17.24 -3.72 -3.71
C LEU A 20 16.04 -3.67 -2.77
N THR A 21 16.20 -3.16 -1.55
CA THR A 21 15.12 -2.97 -0.57
C THR A 21 14.09 -1.97 -1.10
N VAL A 22 14.51 -0.86 -1.72
CA VAL A 22 13.60 0.09 -2.38
C VAL A 22 12.73 -0.61 -3.42
N ILE A 23 13.36 -1.40 -4.30
CA ILE A 23 12.66 -2.13 -5.36
C ILE A 23 11.65 -3.11 -4.77
N LEU A 24 12.04 -3.87 -3.75
CA LEU A 24 11.16 -4.87 -3.12
C LEU A 24 9.94 -4.22 -2.43
N ILE A 25 10.15 -3.13 -1.68
CA ILE A 25 9.06 -2.38 -1.04
C ILE A 25 8.12 -1.81 -2.10
N PHE A 26 8.69 -1.18 -3.13
CA PHE A 26 7.91 -0.60 -4.22
C PHE A 26 7.08 -1.67 -4.96
N ILE A 27 7.69 -2.77 -5.37
CA ILE A 27 7.00 -3.86 -6.08
C ILE A 27 5.92 -4.48 -5.20
N LYS A 28 6.18 -4.71 -3.91
CA LYS A 28 5.19 -5.23 -2.96
C LYS A 28 3.96 -4.32 -2.91
N ASN A 29 4.15 -3.02 -2.74
CA ASN A 29 3.05 -2.06 -2.60
C ASN A 29 2.27 -1.90 -3.92
N VAL A 30 2.97 -1.79 -5.04
CA VAL A 30 2.35 -1.71 -6.37
C VAL A 30 1.60 -2.99 -6.71
N SER A 31 2.16 -4.16 -6.43
CA SER A 31 1.51 -5.45 -6.71
C SER A 31 0.23 -5.62 -5.90
N ALA A 32 0.23 -5.25 -4.61
CA ALA A 32 -0.94 -5.30 -3.76
C ALA A 32 -2.06 -4.39 -4.30
N LEU A 33 -1.71 -3.16 -4.69
CA LEU A 33 -2.65 -2.20 -5.26
C LEU A 33 -3.22 -2.66 -6.60
N VAL A 34 -2.38 -3.14 -7.52
CA VAL A 34 -2.82 -3.64 -8.83
C VAL A 34 -3.74 -4.86 -8.66
N LEU A 35 -3.39 -5.76 -7.75
CA LEU A 35 -4.23 -6.92 -7.44
C LEU A 35 -5.60 -6.49 -6.89
N SER A 36 -5.63 -5.55 -5.95
CA SER A 36 -6.86 -4.97 -5.41
C SER A 36 -7.71 -4.35 -6.52
N PHE A 37 -7.08 -3.58 -7.43
CA PHE A 37 -7.75 -2.96 -8.57
C PHE A 37 -8.36 -4.00 -9.52
N ILE A 38 -7.63 -5.06 -9.87
CA ILE A 38 -8.09 -6.12 -10.77
C ILE A 38 -9.22 -6.95 -10.14
N LEU A 39 -9.12 -7.26 -8.84
CA LEU A 39 -10.12 -8.06 -8.14
C LEU A 39 -11.37 -7.25 -7.74
N SER A 40 -11.28 -5.95 -7.69
CA SER A 40 -12.37 -5.06 -7.28
C SER A 40 -13.68 -5.26 -8.07
N PRO A 41 -13.69 -5.53 -9.40
CA PRO A 41 -14.92 -5.80 -10.14
C PRO A 41 -15.65 -7.09 -9.72
N ILE A 42 -14.90 -8.07 -9.22
CA ILE A 42 -15.45 -9.37 -8.80
C ILE A 42 -15.83 -9.30 -7.32
N LEU A 43 -14.98 -8.71 -6.52
CA LEU A 43 -15.11 -8.60 -5.08
C LEU A 43 -14.94 -7.13 -4.65
N CYS A 44 -15.99 -6.33 -4.77
CA CYS A 44 -15.97 -4.89 -4.39
C CYS A 44 -15.47 -4.63 -2.97
N LEU A 45 -15.46 -5.65 -2.10
CA LEU A 45 -14.97 -5.55 -0.74
C LEU A 45 -13.44 -5.63 -0.62
N VAL A 46 -12.71 -6.06 -1.67
CA VAL A 46 -11.25 -6.22 -1.62
C VAL A 46 -10.54 -4.91 -1.24
N PRO A 47 -10.84 -3.75 -1.83
CA PRO A 47 -10.23 -2.49 -1.42
C PRO A 47 -10.51 -2.11 0.04
N VAL A 48 -11.72 -2.39 0.51
CA VAL A 48 -12.11 -2.13 1.91
C VAL A 48 -11.35 -3.04 2.86
N LEU A 49 -11.24 -4.33 2.52
CA LEU A 49 -10.47 -5.30 3.30
C LEU A 49 -8.98 -4.95 3.31
N ALA A 50 -8.42 -4.52 2.18
CA ALA A 50 -7.03 -4.09 2.08
C ALA A 50 -6.74 -2.92 3.03
N LEU A 51 -7.58 -1.87 3.03
CA LEU A 51 -7.47 -0.75 3.96
C LEU A 51 -7.64 -1.19 5.42
N THR A 52 -8.62 -2.04 5.70
CA THR A 52 -8.89 -2.53 7.07
C THR A 52 -7.71 -3.34 7.60
N VAL A 53 -7.17 -4.27 6.82
CA VAL A 53 -6.02 -5.10 7.22
C VAL A 53 -4.77 -4.24 7.42
N ASN A 54 -4.48 -3.30 6.51
CA ASN A 54 -3.36 -2.38 6.68
C ASN A 54 -3.51 -1.51 7.94
N GLY A 55 -4.69 -0.93 8.17
CA GLY A 55 -4.97 -0.15 9.39
C GLY A 55 -4.83 -0.98 10.66
N TRP A 56 -5.31 -2.22 10.67
CA TRP A 56 -5.16 -3.13 11.79
C TRP A 56 -3.71 -3.50 12.06
N LEU A 57 -2.92 -3.79 11.02
CA LEU A 57 -1.50 -4.08 11.14
C LEU A 57 -0.71 -2.88 11.71
N ILE A 58 -1.00 -1.66 11.23
CA ILE A 58 -0.39 -0.44 11.75
C ILE A 58 -0.73 -0.28 13.23
N ALA A 59 -1.99 -0.44 13.62
CA ALA A 59 -2.40 -0.35 15.02
C ALA A 59 -1.72 -1.39 15.89
N PHE A 60 -1.67 -2.64 15.45
CA PHE A 60 -1.05 -3.75 16.18
C PHE A 60 0.45 -3.51 16.41
N ILE A 61 1.18 -3.14 15.35
CA ILE A 61 2.62 -2.82 15.42
C ILE A 61 2.86 -1.61 16.33
N SER A 62 1.98 -0.58 16.25
CA SER A 62 2.07 0.63 17.06
C SER A 62 2.01 0.35 18.55
N VAL A 63 1.12 -0.56 18.98
CA VAL A 63 1.04 -0.97 20.40
C VAL A 63 2.34 -1.59 20.87
N GLY A 64 2.92 -2.51 20.10
CA GLY A 64 4.20 -3.15 20.44
C GLY A 64 5.34 -2.13 20.53
N VAL A 65 5.43 -1.23 19.55
CA VAL A 65 6.48 -0.18 19.53
C VAL A 65 6.37 0.77 20.72
N VAL A 66 5.16 1.18 21.10
CA VAL A 66 4.97 2.06 22.28
C VAL A 66 5.39 1.36 23.57
N GLN A 67 5.10 0.07 23.69
CA GLN A 67 5.49 -0.71 24.86
C GLN A 67 6.99 -0.93 25.00
N GLU A 68 7.69 -1.14 23.89
CA GLU A 68 9.14 -1.45 23.88
C GLU A 68 10.02 -0.20 23.80
N LYS A 69 9.56 0.87 23.17
CA LYS A 69 10.35 2.07 22.90
C LYS A 69 9.73 3.30 23.54
N SER A 70 8.94 4.05 22.78
CA SER A 70 8.22 5.24 23.26
C SER A 70 7.20 5.72 22.22
N ILE A 71 6.28 6.60 22.66
CA ILE A 71 5.36 7.30 21.77
C ILE A 71 6.13 8.19 20.77
N GLY A 72 7.18 8.86 21.20
CA GLY A 72 8.00 9.72 20.34
C GLY A 72 8.66 8.92 19.21
N PHE A 73 9.18 7.74 19.52
CA PHE A 73 9.75 6.83 18.52
C PHE A 73 8.68 6.35 17.52
N LEU A 74 7.48 5.99 17.99
CA LEU A 74 6.36 5.63 17.12
C LEU A 74 5.97 6.76 16.19
N LEU A 75 5.84 7.99 16.70
CA LEU A 75 5.48 9.15 15.87
C LEU A 75 6.55 9.44 14.81
N ALA A 76 7.82 9.34 15.15
CA ALA A 76 8.91 9.47 14.20
C ALA A 76 8.84 8.38 13.11
N ALA A 77 8.62 7.13 13.48
CA ALA A 77 8.48 6.03 12.53
C ALA A 77 7.24 6.19 11.63
N MET A 78 6.09 6.60 12.20
CA MET A 78 4.85 6.78 11.45
C MET A 78 4.84 8.02 10.55
N LEU A 79 5.65 9.03 10.83
CA LEU A 79 5.69 10.26 10.04
C LEU A 79 6.01 9.98 8.57
N HIS A 80 6.90 9.03 8.30
CA HIS A 80 7.32 8.65 6.94
C HIS A 80 6.25 7.87 6.20
N HIS A 81 5.63 6.88 6.86
CA HIS A 81 4.49 6.15 6.33
C HIS A 81 3.28 7.06 6.12
N GLY A 82 3.06 8.00 7.07
CA GLY A 82 1.89 8.87 7.06
C GLY A 82 1.87 9.89 5.91
N ILE A 83 3.02 10.39 5.49
CA ILE A 83 3.07 11.50 4.52
C ILE A 83 2.85 11.01 3.08
N PHE A 84 3.40 9.89 2.69
CA PHE A 84 3.37 9.41 1.30
C PHE A 84 2.61 8.11 1.12
N GLU A 85 2.85 7.13 1.97
CA GLU A 85 2.30 5.78 1.81
C GLU A 85 0.82 5.73 2.15
N LEU A 86 0.37 6.32 3.26
CA LEU A 86 -1.05 6.33 3.62
C LEU A 86 -1.92 7.07 2.61
N PRO A 87 -1.59 8.29 2.14
CA PRO A 87 -2.36 8.93 1.08
C PRO A 87 -2.36 8.13 -0.21
N ALA A 88 -1.23 7.54 -0.59
CA ALA A 88 -1.13 6.68 -1.77
C ALA A 88 -2.04 5.45 -1.65
N LEU A 89 -2.02 4.77 -0.51
CA LEU A 89 -2.87 3.61 -0.24
C LEU A 89 -4.36 3.98 -0.28
N ILE A 90 -4.76 5.04 0.41
CA ILE A 90 -6.16 5.49 0.46
C ILE A 90 -6.66 5.86 -0.94
N LEU A 91 -5.90 6.63 -1.70
CA LEU A 91 -6.26 7.03 -3.06
C LEU A 91 -6.30 5.82 -4.01
N GLY A 92 -5.37 4.89 -3.88
CA GLY A 92 -5.31 3.70 -4.69
C GLY A 92 -6.49 2.76 -4.46
N GLU A 93 -6.82 2.50 -3.20
CA GLU A 93 -7.95 1.66 -2.86
C GLU A 93 -9.30 2.34 -3.16
N ALA A 94 -9.38 3.67 -3.05
CA ALA A 94 -10.55 4.43 -3.49
C ALA A 94 -10.76 4.32 -5.00
N ALA A 95 -9.69 4.39 -5.80
CA ALA A 95 -9.75 4.18 -7.25
C ALA A 95 -10.14 2.73 -7.60
N ALA A 96 -9.62 1.74 -6.88
CA ALA A 96 -9.98 0.34 -7.02
C ALA A 96 -11.47 0.11 -6.71
N LEU A 97 -11.97 0.66 -5.61
CA LEU A 97 -13.38 0.57 -5.22
C LEU A 97 -14.30 1.26 -6.24
N SER A 98 -13.92 2.44 -6.71
CA SER A 98 -14.63 3.18 -7.76
C SER A 98 -14.73 2.36 -9.05
N PHE A 99 -13.64 1.74 -9.47
CA PHE A 99 -13.61 0.85 -10.64
C PHE A 99 -14.51 -0.37 -10.45
N GLY A 100 -14.40 -1.06 -9.32
CA GLY A 100 -15.21 -2.23 -9.00
C GLY A 100 -16.71 -1.93 -8.99
N THR A 101 -17.11 -0.88 -8.29
CA THR A 101 -18.53 -0.46 -8.23
C THR A 101 -19.07 -0.04 -9.59
N MET A 102 -18.26 0.63 -10.41
CA MET A 102 -18.64 0.99 -11.78
C MET A 102 -18.92 -0.24 -12.64
N VAL A 103 -18.04 -1.25 -12.59
CA VAL A 103 -18.21 -2.50 -13.36
C VAL A 103 -19.44 -3.26 -12.88
N MET A 104 -19.62 -3.37 -11.57
CA MET A 104 -20.81 -4.03 -10.99
C MET A 104 -22.11 -3.34 -11.41
N LEU A 105 -22.16 -2.01 -11.32
CA LEU A 105 -23.34 -1.26 -11.76
C LEU A 105 -23.60 -1.40 -13.27
N ALA A 106 -22.55 -1.46 -14.09
CA ALA A 106 -22.69 -1.67 -15.52
C ALA A 106 -23.24 -3.07 -15.89
N LEU A 107 -22.91 -4.08 -15.06
CA LEU A 107 -23.40 -5.45 -15.25
C LEU A 107 -24.85 -5.63 -14.82
N PHE A 108 -25.26 -5.01 -13.70
CA PHE A 108 -26.55 -5.25 -13.07
C PHE A 108 -27.63 -4.20 -13.43
N LYS A 109 -27.27 -2.96 -13.79
CA LYS A 109 -28.23 -1.94 -14.21
C LYS A 109 -28.30 -1.86 -15.73
N LYS A 110 -29.44 -2.26 -16.29
CA LYS A 110 -29.70 -2.16 -17.74
C LYS A 110 -29.99 -0.73 -18.22
N GLU A 111 -30.40 0.18 -17.33
CA GLU A 111 -30.78 1.55 -17.67
C GLU A 111 -29.73 2.56 -17.15
N GLY A 112 -29.35 3.51 -18.02
CA GLY A 112 -28.47 4.63 -17.65
C GLY A 112 -26.99 4.27 -17.54
N LYS A 113 -26.45 3.49 -18.49
CA LYS A 113 -25.01 3.20 -18.58
C LYS A 113 -24.20 4.49 -18.67
N LYS A 114 -23.59 4.90 -17.56
CA LYS A 114 -22.52 5.90 -17.63
C LYS A 114 -21.40 5.34 -18.52
N PRO A 115 -20.77 6.18 -19.35
CA PRO A 115 -19.70 5.71 -20.24
C PRO A 115 -18.56 5.13 -19.39
N ILE A 116 -18.32 3.82 -19.52
CA ILE A 116 -17.31 3.07 -18.75
C ILE A 116 -15.91 3.59 -19.05
N LEU A 117 -15.65 3.93 -20.31
CA LEU A 117 -14.31 4.32 -20.77
C LEU A 117 -13.73 5.61 -20.13
N PRO A 118 -14.49 6.70 -19.99
CA PRO A 118 -14.00 7.89 -19.29
C PRO A 118 -13.71 7.64 -17.81
N LEU A 119 -14.56 6.85 -17.13
CA LEU A 119 -14.37 6.50 -15.72
C LEU A 119 -13.17 5.57 -15.53
N LEU A 120 -12.97 4.60 -16.43
CA LEU A 120 -11.79 3.77 -16.44
C LEU A 120 -10.51 4.61 -16.62
N LYS A 121 -10.50 5.53 -17.59
CA LYS A 121 -9.38 6.44 -17.81
C LYS A 121 -9.07 7.29 -16.57
N GLN A 122 -10.10 7.77 -15.89
CA GLN A 122 -9.94 8.54 -14.65
C GLN A 122 -9.33 7.70 -13.54
N ASN A 123 -9.85 6.49 -13.31
CA ASN A 123 -9.32 5.59 -12.29
C ASN A 123 -7.88 5.15 -12.59
N LEU A 124 -7.52 4.94 -13.86
CA LEU A 124 -6.15 4.66 -14.28
C LEU A 124 -5.21 5.85 -14.03
N LYS A 125 -5.68 7.09 -14.20
CA LYS A 125 -4.87 8.28 -13.84
C LYS A 125 -4.58 8.33 -12.34
N TYR A 126 -5.57 8.03 -11.49
CA TYR A 126 -5.35 7.93 -10.05
C TYR A 126 -4.39 6.80 -9.70
N LEU A 127 -4.51 5.65 -10.33
CA LEU A 127 -3.59 4.54 -10.13
C LEU A 127 -2.15 4.92 -10.50
N MET A 128 -1.95 5.59 -11.63
CA MET A 128 -0.62 6.08 -12.03
C MET A 128 -0.06 7.11 -11.04
N LEU A 129 -0.89 8.03 -10.55
CA LEU A 129 -0.49 8.99 -9.51
C LEU A 129 -0.06 8.28 -8.23
N VAL A 130 -0.82 7.27 -7.81
CA VAL A 130 -0.49 6.48 -6.61
C VAL A 130 0.82 5.72 -6.78
N VAL A 131 1.04 5.09 -7.94
CA VAL A 131 2.32 4.42 -8.24
C VAL A 131 3.48 5.41 -8.19
N ALA A 132 3.29 6.64 -8.70
CA ALA A 132 4.28 7.70 -8.62
C ALA A 132 4.56 8.16 -7.18
N LEU A 133 3.55 8.14 -6.28
CA LEU A 133 3.71 8.45 -4.85
C LEU A 133 4.38 7.31 -4.06
N LEU A 134 4.17 6.06 -4.46
CA LEU A 134 4.77 4.90 -3.80
C LEU A 134 6.29 4.82 -4.01
N LEU A 135 6.81 5.38 -5.10
CA LEU A 135 8.26 5.39 -5.36
C LEU A 135 9.04 6.21 -4.32
N PRO A 136 8.73 7.51 -4.09
CA PRO A 136 9.36 8.28 -3.01
C PRO A 136 9.09 7.67 -1.63
N ALA A 137 7.91 7.08 -1.38
CA ALA A 137 7.62 6.39 -0.14
C ALA A 137 8.61 5.25 0.11
N ALA A 138 8.86 4.39 -0.88
CA ALA A 138 9.82 3.29 -0.76
C ALA A 138 11.26 3.77 -0.55
N ILE A 139 11.66 4.88 -1.19
CA ILE A 139 12.98 5.49 -1.00
C ILE A 139 13.13 6.02 0.44
N ILE A 140 12.14 6.74 0.92
CA ILE A 140 12.14 7.30 2.28
C ILE A 140 12.18 6.17 3.31
N GLU A 141 11.37 5.14 3.14
CA GLU A 141 11.35 3.97 4.04
C GLU A 141 12.71 3.27 4.10
N THR A 142 13.41 3.16 2.97
CA THR A 142 14.70 2.46 2.92
C THR A 142 15.87 3.28 3.46
N TYR A 143 15.90 4.60 3.21
CA TYR A 143 17.08 5.42 3.49
C TYR A 143 16.88 6.36 4.68
N PHE A 144 15.70 6.94 4.86
CA PHE A 144 15.45 7.94 5.90
C PHE A 144 14.90 7.33 7.19
N THR A 145 14.00 6.37 7.10
CA THR A 145 13.41 5.74 8.29
C THR A 145 14.47 5.13 9.22
N PRO A 146 15.47 4.36 8.73
CA PRO A 146 16.52 3.81 9.59
C PRO A 146 17.38 4.87 10.28
N LEU A 147 17.63 6.03 9.62
CA LEU A 147 18.41 7.12 10.20
C LEU A 147 17.72 7.82 11.37
N LEU A 148 16.39 7.78 11.41
CA LEU A 148 15.61 8.42 12.48
C LEU A 148 15.32 7.46 13.64
N LEU A 149 15.53 6.17 13.42
CA LEU A 149 15.30 5.11 14.40
C LEU A 149 16.59 4.63 15.08
N THR A 150 17.75 5.16 14.67
CA THR A 150 19.05 4.98 15.35
C THR A 150 19.27 6.08 16.38
#